data_494e2477bb7a9c5f2e6f2b05f9527186
#
_entry.id   494e2477bb7a9c5f2e6f2b05f9527186
#
_cell.length_a   1.000
_cell.length_b   1.000
_cell.length_c   1.000
_cell.angle_alpha   90.00
_cell.angle_beta   90.00
_cell.angle_gamma   90.00
#
_symmetry.space_group_name_H-M   'P 1'
#
loop_
_entity.id
_entity.type
_entity.pdbx_description
1 polymer ?
#
loop_
_entity_poly.entity_id
_entity_poly.type
_entity_poly.pdbx_seq_one_letter_code
_entity_poly.pdbx_strand_id
1 'polypeptide(L)'
;MIKNMHKNHLHTTLSNKHFELLKKYTEKFGTQQKALEFALESLENDTKRDLAQDEQVWVLTGKGTESACVLHKDAFKTLLEGADVKRIIKIVNTQKIAEHMVSWYYQKPLKKCSLKEVTDGVIFFLKAAKIFDTVNYVDCGNYYSLKMIHGLDIRTSKMFNIFIESLFEAYGVKTESEISEKSLFMKIYNNP
;
A
#
# COMPACT_ATOMS: atom_id res chain seq x y z
N MET A 1 8.76 -41.65 20.40
CA MET A 1 9.72 -40.96 21.27
C MET A 1 9.25 -39.55 21.50
N ILE A 2 8.67 -39.26 22.68
CA ILE A 2 8.23 -37.90 23.05
C ILE A 2 9.49 -37.18 23.54
N LYS A 3 10.00 -36.22 22.77
CA LYS A 3 11.10 -35.35 23.18
C LYS A 3 10.62 -34.56 24.40
N ASN A 4 11.21 -34.81 25.56
CA ASN A 4 11.02 -33.97 26.74
C ASN A 4 11.42 -32.54 26.39
N MET A 5 10.45 -31.68 26.20
CA MET A 5 10.67 -30.24 26.01
C MET A 5 10.99 -29.66 27.41
N HIS A 6 12.28 -29.43 27.70
CA HIS A 6 12.66 -28.67 28.88
C HIS A 6 12.06 -27.27 28.80
N LYS A 7 11.30 -26.90 29.83
CA LYS A 7 10.79 -25.52 29.95
C LYS A 7 11.82 -24.67 30.66
N ASN A 8 12.18 -23.55 30.07
CA ASN A 8 13.07 -22.55 30.70
C ASN A 8 12.19 -21.41 31.24
N HIS A 9 12.54 -20.87 32.41
CA HIS A 9 11.90 -19.72 33.01
C HIS A 9 12.65 -18.45 32.62
N LEU A 10 11.94 -17.44 32.12
CA LEU A 10 12.49 -16.14 31.77
C LEU A 10 11.99 -15.09 32.76
N HIS A 11 12.93 -14.41 33.44
CA HIS A 11 12.62 -13.24 34.27
C HIS A 11 13.14 -11.97 33.58
N THR A 12 12.24 -11.03 33.27
CA THR A 12 12.61 -9.77 32.61
C THR A 12 11.70 -8.63 33.06
N THR A 13 12.16 -7.40 32.85
CA THR A 13 11.40 -6.17 33.07
C THR A 13 11.01 -5.56 31.72
N LEU A 14 9.78 -5.09 31.62
CA LEU A 14 9.26 -4.41 30.41
C LEU A 14 8.89 -2.96 30.74
N SER A 15 9.06 -2.07 29.79
CA SER A 15 8.45 -0.74 29.88
C SER A 15 6.92 -0.85 29.86
N ASN A 16 6.23 0.15 30.41
CA ASN A 16 4.77 0.17 30.45
C ASN A 16 4.15 -0.03 29.05
N LYS A 17 4.74 0.60 28.02
CA LYS A 17 4.29 0.45 26.63
C LYS A 17 4.35 -1.02 26.17
N HIS A 18 5.44 -1.71 26.42
CA HIS A 18 5.62 -3.10 26.00
C HIS A 18 4.79 -4.07 26.84
N PHE A 19 4.55 -3.73 28.12
CA PHE A 19 3.68 -4.52 28.97
C PHE A 19 2.21 -4.47 28.52
N GLU A 20 1.71 -3.31 28.09
CA GLU A 20 0.35 -3.19 27.51
C GLU A 20 0.24 -3.94 26.18
N LEU A 21 1.29 -3.92 25.35
CA LEU A 21 1.33 -4.74 24.13
C LEU A 21 1.27 -6.24 24.47
N LEU A 22 2.03 -6.69 25.46
CA LEU A 22 2.00 -8.08 25.89
C LEU A 22 0.62 -8.49 26.38
N LYS A 23 -0.06 -7.68 27.17
CA LYS A 23 -1.46 -7.92 27.59
C LYS A 23 -2.39 -8.13 26.38
N LYS A 24 -2.36 -7.17 25.43
CA LYS A 24 -3.17 -7.24 24.21
C LYS A 24 -2.95 -8.54 23.44
N TYR A 25 -1.70 -8.94 23.28
CA TYR A 25 -1.39 -10.19 22.57
C TYR A 25 -1.66 -11.44 23.41
N THR A 26 -1.61 -11.36 24.74
CA THR A 26 -2.01 -12.44 25.62
C THR A 26 -3.49 -12.79 25.42
N GLU A 27 -4.36 -11.80 25.25
CA GLU A 27 -5.78 -12.02 24.92
C GLU A 27 -5.95 -12.77 23.60
N LYS A 28 -5.13 -12.43 22.59
CA LYS A 28 -5.15 -13.06 21.27
C LYS A 28 -4.62 -14.50 21.27
N PHE A 29 -3.54 -14.77 21.99
CA PHE A 29 -2.84 -16.05 21.98
C PHE A 29 -3.16 -16.95 23.17
N GLY A 30 -3.95 -16.44 24.14
CA GLY A 30 -4.43 -17.16 25.31
C GLY A 30 -3.46 -17.15 26.49
N THR A 31 -2.14 -17.04 26.30
CA THR A 31 -1.12 -16.94 27.39
C THR A 31 0.02 -16.03 26.99
N GLN A 32 0.69 -15.41 27.99
CA GLN A 32 1.91 -14.60 27.78
C GLN A 32 3.03 -15.44 27.17
N GLN A 33 3.17 -16.69 27.60
CA GLN A 33 4.16 -17.62 27.04
C GLN A 33 3.97 -17.78 25.53
N LYS A 34 2.75 -18.12 25.08
CA LYS A 34 2.47 -18.28 23.64
C LYS A 34 2.67 -17.00 22.85
N ALA A 35 2.32 -15.85 23.43
CA ALA A 35 2.56 -14.56 22.79
C ALA A 35 4.06 -14.27 22.61
N LEU A 36 4.88 -14.59 23.62
CA LEU A 36 6.34 -14.44 23.55
C LEU A 36 6.99 -15.46 22.61
N GLU A 37 6.60 -16.73 22.66
CA GLU A 37 7.09 -17.77 21.75
C GLU A 37 6.81 -17.38 20.30
N PHE A 38 5.58 -16.92 19.99
CA PHE A 38 5.22 -16.43 18.67
C PHE A 38 6.07 -15.20 18.25
N ALA A 39 6.31 -14.27 19.17
CA ALA A 39 7.16 -13.10 18.89
C ALA A 39 8.61 -13.50 18.59
N LEU A 40 9.18 -14.44 19.35
CA LEU A 40 10.53 -14.94 19.12
C LEU A 40 10.64 -15.74 17.82
N GLU A 41 9.65 -16.57 17.51
CA GLU A 41 9.59 -17.29 16.23
C GLU A 41 9.45 -16.31 15.06
N SER A 42 8.67 -15.24 15.24
CA SER A 42 8.55 -14.17 14.24
C SER A 42 9.88 -13.45 14.02
N LEU A 43 10.61 -13.11 15.10
CA LEU A 43 11.94 -12.51 15.02
C LEU A 43 12.95 -13.44 14.33
N GLU A 44 12.92 -14.73 14.62
CA GLU A 44 13.81 -15.71 13.96
C GLU A 44 13.47 -15.85 12.47
N ASN A 45 12.19 -15.81 12.12
CA ASN A 45 11.75 -15.83 10.73
C ASN A 45 12.02 -14.49 10.01
N ASP A 46 12.13 -13.38 10.75
CA ASP A 46 12.42 -12.03 10.25
C ASP A 46 13.94 -11.77 10.06
N THR A 47 14.82 -12.72 10.38
CA THR A 47 16.27 -12.62 10.09
C THR A 47 16.59 -12.63 8.58
N LYS A 48 15.58 -12.81 7.75
CA LYS A 48 15.63 -12.48 6.32
C LYS A 48 15.41 -11.00 6.17
N ARG A 49 16.44 -10.27 5.72
CA ARG A 49 16.46 -8.85 5.29
C ARG A 49 15.28 -8.02 5.81
N ASP A 50 15.56 -7.03 6.64
CA ASP A 50 14.57 -6.01 7.03
C ASP A 50 13.95 -5.39 5.76
N LEU A 51 12.70 -5.73 5.50
CA LEU A 51 11.96 -5.16 4.38
C LEU A 51 11.64 -3.71 4.70
N ALA A 52 11.94 -2.81 3.77
CA ALA A 52 11.48 -1.44 3.85
C ALA A 52 9.94 -1.39 3.92
N GLN A 53 9.38 -0.34 4.48
CA GLN A 53 7.94 -0.22 4.70
C GLN A 53 7.11 -0.43 3.41
N ASP A 54 7.60 0.04 2.29
CA ASP A 54 6.99 -0.16 0.97
C ASP A 54 7.12 -1.61 0.45
N GLU A 55 8.19 -2.33 0.81
CA GLU A 55 8.38 -3.75 0.49
C GLU A 55 7.43 -4.63 1.31
N GLN A 56 7.22 -4.31 2.60
CA GLN A 56 6.25 -4.99 3.46
C GLN A 56 4.84 -4.93 2.89
N VAL A 57 4.45 -3.79 2.29
CA VAL A 57 3.15 -3.64 1.64
C VAL A 57 2.95 -4.61 0.51
N TRP A 58 3.95 -4.84 -0.32
CA TRP A 58 3.87 -5.81 -1.41
C TRP A 58 3.65 -7.24 -0.92
N VAL A 59 4.38 -7.63 0.13
CA VAL A 59 4.20 -8.94 0.76
C VAL A 59 2.79 -9.07 1.34
N LEU A 60 2.31 -8.04 2.03
CA LEU A 60 0.97 -8.04 2.64
C LEU A 60 -0.14 -7.99 1.59
N THR A 61 0.02 -7.17 0.54
CA THR A 61 -0.95 -7.08 -0.57
C THR A 61 -1.03 -8.41 -1.31
N GLY A 62 0.11 -9.03 -1.63
CA GLY A 62 0.15 -10.35 -2.28
C GLY A 62 -0.49 -11.45 -1.42
N LYS A 63 -0.34 -11.41 -0.10
CA LYS A 63 -0.98 -12.36 0.84
C LYS A 63 -2.48 -12.09 1.04
N GLY A 64 -2.90 -10.82 0.98
CA GLY A 64 -4.26 -10.41 1.33
C GLY A 64 -5.25 -10.41 0.18
N THR A 65 -4.79 -10.24 -1.05
CA THR A 65 -5.68 -10.04 -2.20
C THR A 65 -5.73 -11.22 -3.17
N GLU A 66 -4.76 -12.14 -3.12
CA GLU A 66 -4.58 -13.25 -4.10
C GLU A 66 -4.62 -12.79 -5.58
N SER A 67 -4.79 -11.49 -5.79
CA SER A 67 -5.04 -10.86 -7.10
C SER A 67 -3.85 -10.04 -7.59
N ALA A 68 -2.83 -9.83 -6.76
CA ALA A 68 -1.64 -9.05 -7.12
C ALA A 68 -0.51 -9.95 -7.60
N CYS A 69 0.17 -9.53 -8.64
CA CYS A 69 1.42 -10.15 -9.09
C CYS A 69 2.53 -9.11 -9.16
N VAL A 70 3.76 -9.55 -8.92
CA VAL A 70 4.95 -8.71 -9.10
C VAL A 70 5.50 -8.96 -10.50
N LEU A 71 5.72 -7.89 -11.25
CA LEU A 71 6.20 -7.94 -12.62
C LEU A 71 7.41 -7.02 -12.78
N HIS A 72 8.42 -7.48 -13.51
CA HIS A 72 9.57 -6.65 -13.86
C HIS A 72 9.13 -5.45 -14.72
N LYS A 73 9.73 -4.26 -14.51
CA LYS A 73 9.33 -3.01 -15.19
C LYS A 73 9.37 -3.11 -16.71
N ASP A 74 10.40 -3.77 -17.28
CA ASP A 74 10.52 -3.94 -18.74
C ASP A 74 9.48 -4.94 -19.27
N ALA A 75 9.15 -6.01 -18.52
CA ALA A 75 8.08 -6.92 -18.88
C ALA A 75 6.72 -6.20 -18.85
N PHE A 76 6.46 -5.36 -17.84
CA PHE A 76 5.27 -4.52 -17.78
C PHE A 76 5.18 -3.58 -18.98
N LYS A 77 6.30 -2.93 -19.36
CA LYS A 77 6.37 -2.08 -20.55
C LYS A 77 6.00 -2.85 -21.82
N THR A 78 6.62 -4.01 -22.03
CA THR A 78 6.35 -4.87 -23.20
C THR A 78 4.89 -5.31 -23.26
N LEU A 79 4.31 -5.68 -22.12
CA LEU A 79 2.89 -6.03 -22.05
C LEU A 79 1.99 -4.85 -22.39
N LEU A 80 2.33 -3.63 -21.93
CA LEU A 80 1.57 -2.42 -22.26
C LEU A 80 1.65 -2.07 -23.76
N GLU A 81 2.75 -2.38 -24.43
CA GLU A 81 2.91 -2.12 -25.87
C GLU A 81 1.90 -2.88 -26.71
N GLY A 82 1.53 -4.10 -26.31
CA GLY A 82 0.52 -4.94 -26.96
C GLY A 82 -0.88 -4.88 -26.35
N ALA A 83 -1.07 -4.14 -25.25
CA ALA A 83 -2.29 -4.20 -24.48
C ALA A 83 -3.40 -3.28 -25.01
N ASP A 84 -4.65 -3.74 -24.90
CA ASP A 84 -5.82 -2.88 -24.97
C ASP A 84 -5.97 -2.09 -23.66
N VAL A 85 -5.38 -0.89 -23.64
CA VAL A 85 -5.40 0.02 -22.49
C VAL A 85 -6.82 0.34 -22.05
N LYS A 86 -7.80 0.48 -22.99
CA LYS A 86 -9.20 0.74 -22.66
C LYS A 86 -9.81 -0.41 -21.86
N ARG A 87 -9.48 -1.66 -22.23
CA ARG A 87 -9.92 -2.86 -21.51
C ARG A 87 -9.31 -2.93 -20.10
N ILE A 88 -8.03 -2.60 -19.96
CA ILE A 88 -7.37 -2.53 -18.65
C ILE A 88 -8.06 -1.50 -17.75
N ILE A 89 -8.28 -0.28 -18.25
CA ILE A 89 -8.97 0.78 -17.52
C ILE A 89 -10.37 0.33 -17.09
N LYS A 90 -11.12 -0.32 -17.97
CA LYS A 90 -12.45 -0.86 -17.64
C LYS A 90 -12.38 -1.85 -16.48
N ILE A 91 -11.41 -2.76 -16.49
CA ILE A 91 -11.23 -3.75 -15.42
C ILE A 91 -10.89 -3.02 -14.10
N VAL A 92 -9.92 -2.11 -14.12
CA VAL A 92 -9.47 -1.35 -12.94
C VAL A 92 -10.64 -0.60 -12.30
N ASN A 93 -11.45 0.10 -13.10
CA ASN A 93 -12.60 0.85 -12.60
C ASN A 93 -13.72 -0.07 -12.09
N THR A 94 -13.99 -1.18 -12.77
CA THR A 94 -15.02 -2.14 -12.34
C THR A 94 -14.64 -2.82 -11.03
N GLN A 95 -13.37 -3.15 -10.85
CA GLN A 95 -12.84 -3.80 -9.65
C GLN A 95 -12.58 -2.82 -8.51
N LYS A 96 -12.67 -1.51 -8.75
CA LYS A 96 -12.42 -0.45 -7.74
C LYS A 96 -11.10 -0.64 -6.99
N ILE A 97 -10.06 -1.03 -7.72
CA ILE A 97 -8.78 -1.47 -7.15
C ILE A 97 -8.20 -0.38 -6.23
N ALA A 98 -8.18 0.88 -6.66
CA ALA A 98 -7.64 1.99 -5.87
C ALA A 98 -8.43 2.23 -4.58
N GLU A 99 -9.78 2.14 -4.63
CA GLU A 99 -10.63 2.26 -3.43
C GLU A 99 -10.33 1.14 -2.43
N HIS A 100 -10.21 -0.10 -2.92
CA HIS A 100 -9.87 -1.25 -2.08
C HIS A 100 -8.50 -1.11 -1.44
N MET A 101 -7.48 -0.64 -2.17
CA MET A 101 -6.13 -0.44 -1.67
C MET A 101 -6.11 0.57 -0.51
N VAL A 102 -6.73 1.74 -0.68
CA VAL A 102 -6.80 2.76 0.37
C VAL A 102 -7.59 2.27 1.57
N SER A 103 -8.76 1.66 1.35
CA SER A 103 -9.62 1.14 2.42
C SER A 103 -8.93 0.02 3.20
N TRP A 104 -8.20 -0.86 2.53
CA TRP A 104 -7.41 -1.92 3.15
C TRP A 104 -6.26 -1.35 3.99
N TYR A 105 -5.54 -0.36 3.47
CA TYR A 105 -4.41 0.24 4.18
C TYR A 105 -4.84 0.93 5.49
N TYR A 106 -5.90 1.72 5.43
CA TYR A 106 -6.42 2.44 6.60
C TYR A 106 -7.42 1.64 7.45
N GLN A 107 -7.76 0.40 7.06
CA GLN A 107 -8.72 -0.47 7.73
C GLN A 107 -10.08 0.21 7.97
N LYS A 108 -10.52 1.05 7.02
CA LYS A 108 -11.81 1.75 7.05
C LYS A 108 -12.31 2.05 5.63
N PRO A 109 -13.64 2.22 5.45
CA PRO A 109 -14.19 2.57 4.14
C PRO A 109 -13.61 3.88 3.59
N LEU A 110 -13.39 3.97 2.27
CA LEU A 110 -12.84 5.14 1.59
C LEU A 110 -13.50 6.45 2.02
N LYS A 111 -14.85 6.48 2.06
CA LYS A 111 -15.64 7.67 2.45
C LYS A 111 -15.45 8.12 3.91
N LYS A 112 -14.85 7.29 4.77
CA LYS A 112 -14.50 7.63 6.15
C LYS A 112 -13.04 8.08 6.29
N CYS A 113 -12.25 7.99 5.24
CA CYS A 113 -10.91 8.55 5.20
C CYS A 113 -11.00 10.08 5.00
N SER A 114 -10.09 10.83 5.60
CA SER A 114 -9.86 12.23 5.23
C SER A 114 -9.24 12.30 3.82
N LEU A 115 -9.38 13.42 3.12
CA LEU A 115 -8.74 13.59 1.81
C LEU A 115 -7.22 13.41 1.89
N LYS A 116 -6.61 13.88 2.98
CA LYS A 116 -5.18 13.66 3.24
C LYS A 116 -4.84 12.18 3.30
N GLU A 117 -5.60 11.37 4.03
CA GLU A 117 -5.38 9.91 4.11
C GLU A 117 -5.55 9.24 2.75
N VAL A 118 -6.56 9.64 1.96
CA VAL A 118 -6.73 9.10 0.60
C VAL A 118 -5.52 9.44 -0.26
N THR A 119 -5.07 10.69 -0.24
CA THR A 119 -3.90 11.14 -0.99
C THR A 119 -2.62 10.42 -0.54
N ASP A 120 -2.36 10.36 0.76
CA ASP A 120 -1.20 9.67 1.33
C ASP A 120 -1.21 8.17 0.96
N GLY A 121 -2.38 7.51 1.02
CA GLY A 121 -2.55 6.12 0.64
C GLY A 121 -2.23 5.86 -0.84
N VAL A 122 -2.75 6.70 -1.73
CA VAL A 122 -2.44 6.62 -3.18
C VAL A 122 -0.94 6.76 -3.41
N ILE A 123 -0.32 7.79 -2.82
CA ILE A 123 1.11 8.05 -2.98
C ILE A 123 1.95 6.89 -2.47
N PHE A 124 1.56 6.33 -1.33
CA PHE A 124 2.23 5.17 -0.76
C PHE A 124 2.22 3.98 -1.73
N PHE A 125 1.07 3.63 -2.30
CA PHE A 125 0.97 2.55 -3.29
C PHE A 125 1.73 2.84 -4.58
N LEU A 126 1.66 4.08 -5.09
CA LEU A 126 2.41 4.48 -6.29
C LEU A 126 3.93 4.36 -6.09
N LYS A 127 4.44 4.75 -4.92
CA LYS A 127 5.85 4.57 -4.55
C LYS A 127 6.21 3.10 -4.41
N ALA A 128 5.37 2.33 -3.74
CA ALA A 128 5.56 0.89 -3.56
C ALA A 128 5.57 0.14 -4.91
N ALA A 129 4.73 0.52 -5.86
CA ALA A 129 4.65 -0.09 -7.18
C ALA A 129 5.95 0.00 -8.00
N LYS A 130 6.87 0.92 -7.65
CA LYS A 130 8.16 1.13 -8.35
C LYS A 130 8.03 1.36 -9.87
N ILE A 131 6.84 1.67 -10.35
CA ILE A 131 6.57 1.99 -11.77
C ILE A 131 7.08 3.41 -12.07
N PHE A 132 6.90 4.32 -11.11
CA PHE A 132 7.35 5.70 -11.20
C PHE A 132 8.76 5.87 -10.65
N ASP A 133 9.57 6.64 -11.36
CA ASP A 133 10.91 7.04 -10.92
C ASP A 133 10.81 8.12 -9.83
N THR A 134 9.76 8.95 -9.91
CA THR A 134 9.47 10.00 -8.93
C THR A 134 7.97 10.07 -8.67
N VAL A 135 7.59 10.09 -7.40
CA VAL A 135 6.24 10.40 -6.92
C VAL A 135 6.36 11.39 -5.78
N ASN A 136 6.01 12.64 -6.03
CA ASN A 136 6.04 13.73 -5.05
C ASN A 136 4.69 14.42 -5.00
N TYR A 137 4.31 14.90 -3.82
CA TYR A 137 3.15 15.78 -3.69
C TYR A 137 3.44 16.90 -2.71
N VAL A 138 2.71 18.00 -2.86
CA VAL A 138 2.78 19.18 -2.01
C VAL A 138 1.37 19.58 -1.64
N ASP A 139 1.14 19.88 -0.37
CA ASP A 139 -0.08 20.52 0.09
C ASP A 139 0.01 22.03 -0.18
N CYS A 140 -0.86 22.52 -1.05
CA CYS A 140 -0.95 23.94 -1.44
C CYS A 140 -2.11 24.66 -0.72
N GLY A 141 -2.67 24.08 0.35
CA GLY A 141 -3.78 24.60 1.11
C GLY A 141 -5.14 24.30 0.45
N ASN A 142 -5.41 24.81 -0.72
CA ASN A 142 -6.68 24.61 -1.43
C ASN A 142 -6.71 23.35 -2.28
N TYR A 143 -5.56 22.74 -2.58
CA TYR A 143 -5.41 21.52 -3.35
C TYR A 143 -4.09 20.83 -3.01
N TYR A 144 -4.01 19.52 -3.26
CA TYR A 144 -2.75 18.78 -3.31
C TYR A 144 -2.23 18.78 -4.76
N SER A 145 -0.95 19.16 -4.93
CA SER A 145 -0.27 19.06 -6.23
C SER A 145 0.55 17.79 -6.26
N LEU A 146 0.16 16.83 -7.10
CA LEU A 146 0.83 15.54 -7.28
C LEU A 146 1.64 15.56 -8.57
N LYS A 147 2.92 15.16 -8.49
CA LYS A 147 3.83 15.01 -9.63
C LYS A 147 4.37 13.59 -9.68
N MET A 148 4.19 12.95 -10.83
CA MET A 148 4.69 11.61 -11.11
C MET A 148 5.51 11.60 -12.39
N ILE A 149 6.68 10.95 -12.35
CA ILE A 149 7.58 10.79 -13.50
C ILE A 149 7.90 9.32 -13.66
N HIS A 150 7.92 8.82 -14.90
CA HIS A 150 8.21 7.43 -15.22
C HIS A 150 9.03 7.32 -16.53
N GLY A 151 9.78 6.24 -16.67
CA GLY A 151 10.57 5.95 -17.90
C GLY A 151 9.78 5.18 -18.98
N LEU A 152 8.44 5.14 -18.88
CA LEU A 152 7.55 4.44 -19.81
C LEU A 152 7.03 5.40 -20.89
N ASP A 153 5.82 5.19 -21.40
CA ASP A 153 5.23 5.96 -22.50
C ASP A 153 3.92 6.67 -22.12
N ILE A 154 3.35 7.43 -23.07
CA ILE A 154 2.10 8.17 -22.92
C ILE A 154 0.91 7.29 -22.51
N ARG A 155 0.89 6.00 -22.87
CA ARG A 155 -0.16 5.05 -22.49
C ARG A 155 -0.17 4.83 -20.99
N THR A 156 1.02 4.74 -20.40
CA THR A 156 1.20 4.65 -18.95
C THR A 156 0.66 5.89 -18.25
N SER A 157 1.04 7.09 -18.72
CA SER A 157 0.52 8.35 -18.17
C SER A 157 -1.01 8.40 -18.22
N LYS A 158 -1.61 8.06 -19.36
CA LYS A 158 -3.08 8.03 -19.54
C LYS A 158 -3.75 7.01 -18.62
N MET A 159 -3.20 5.81 -18.53
CA MET A 159 -3.74 4.74 -17.68
C MET A 159 -3.77 5.14 -16.21
N PHE A 160 -2.64 5.62 -15.68
CA PHE A 160 -2.56 6.06 -14.29
C PHE A 160 -3.36 7.32 -14.01
N ASN A 161 -3.47 8.23 -14.98
CA ASN A 161 -4.34 9.38 -14.84
C ASN A 161 -5.80 8.94 -14.57
N ILE A 162 -6.33 8.09 -15.44
CA ILE A 162 -7.71 7.61 -15.30
C ILE A 162 -7.88 6.81 -13.99
N PHE A 163 -6.89 5.98 -13.64
CA PHE A 163 -6.92 5.22 -12.39
C PHE A 163 -7.03 6.12 -11.15
N ILE A 164 -6.24 7.19 -11.10
CA ILE A 164 -6.20 8.10 -9.95
C ILE A 164 -7.43 9.03 -9.97
N GLU A 165 -7.80 9.57 -11.14
CA GLU A 165 -9.01 10.39 -11.29
C GLU A 165 -10.25 9.63 -10.83
N SER A 166 -10.44 8.38 -11.25
CA SER A 166 -11.61 7.57 -10.86
C SER A 166 -11.70 7.36 -9.35
N LEU A 167 -10.57 7.23 -8.65
CA LEU A 167 -10.58 7.13 -7.19
C LEU A 167 -11.06 8.44 -6.54
N PHE A 168 -10.51 9.58 -6.96
CA PHE A 168 -10.87 10.87 -6.37
C PHE A 168 -12.30 11.29 -6.75
N GLU A 169 -12.78 10.94 -7.94
CA GLU A 169 -14.18 11.07 -8.33
C GLU A 169 -15.09 10.21 -7.41
N ALA A 170 -14.74 8.95 -7.18
CA ALA A 170 -15.46 8.08 -6.25
C ALA A 170 -15.40 8.61 -4.80
N TYR A 171 -14.30 9.24 -4.41
CA TYR A 171 -14.20 9.94 -3.12
C TYR A 171 -15.10 11.19 -3.09
N GLY A 172 -15.32 11.87 -4.20
CA GLY A 172 -16.20 13.03 -4.35
C GLY A 172 -15.46 14.37 -4.37
N VAL A 173 -14.22 14.40 -4.85
CA VAL A 173 -13.44 15.62 -5.03
C VAL A 173 -13.04 15.80 -6.50
N LYS A 174 -12.92 17.08 -6.90
CA LYS A 174 -12.50 17.45 -8.26
C LYS A 174 -10.99 17.25 -8.41
N THR A 175 -10.58 16.75 -9.57
CA THR A 175 -9.18 16.71 -10.02
C THR A 175 -9.00 17.46 -11.32
N GLU A 176 -7.80 17.98 -11.56
CA GLU A 176 -7.35 18.51 -12.83
C GLU A 176 -5.97 17.94 -13.12
N SER A 177 -5.75 17.45 -14.34
CA SER A 177 -4.50 16.78 -14.71
C SER A 177 -3.90 17.30 -15.99
N GLU A 178 -2.57 17.26 -16.05
CA GLU A 178 -1.77 17.50 -17.23
C GLU A 178 -0.90 16.26 -17.48
N ILE A 179 -1.00 15.70 -18.68
CA ILE A 179 -0.34 14.46 -19.07
C ILE A 179 0.72 14.76 -20.12
N SER A 180 1.92 14.24 -19.92
CA SER A 180 2.96 14.19 -20.93
C SER A 180 3.38 12.75 -21.22
N GLU A 181 4.33 12.58 -22.15
CA GLU A 181 4.83 11.25 -22.52
C GLU A 181 5.39 10.47 -21.32
N LYS A 182 6.06 11.16 -20.40
CA LYS A 182 6.78 10.54 -19.25
C LYS A 182 6.38 11.10 -17.90
N SER A 183 5.34 11.93 -17.85
CA SER A 183 4.91 12.53 -16.60
C SER A 183 3.41 12.76 -16.53
N LEU A 184 2.92 12.77 -15.31
CA LEU A 184 1.57 13.13 -14.95
C LEU A 184 1.62 14.13 -13.80
N PHE A 185 0.96 15.26 -13.98
CA PHE A 185 0.72 16.26 -12.95
C PHE A 185 -0.77 16.28 -12.64
N MET A 186 -1.12 16.31 -11.37
CA MET A 186 -2.53 16.32 -10.95
C MET A 186 -2.73 17.29 -9.79
N LYS A 187 -3.78 18.09 -9.87
CA LYS A 187 -4.32 18.86 -8.76
C LYS A 187 -5.54 18.14 -8.20
N ILE A 188 -5.58 17.96 -6.89
CA ILE A 188 -6.67 17.32 -6.16
C ILE A 188 -7.21 18.37 -5.20
N TYR A 189 -8.42 18.86 -5.45
CA TYR A 189 -9.00 19.99 -4.74
C TYR A 189 -9.56 19.60 -3.38
N ASN A 190 -9.30 20.43 -2.34
CA ASN A 190 -9.78 20.20 -0.98
C ASN A 190 -11.29 20.46 -0.79
N ASN A 191 -11.91 21.15 -1.73
CA ASN A 191 -13.37 21.38 -1.73
C ASN A 191 -14.02 20.70 -2.93
N PRO A 192 -15.18 20.06 -2.72
CA PRO A 192 -15.97 19.47 -3.81
C PRO A 192 -16.53 20.54 -4.75
#